data_484fb269e267478bda5707aefb84c56a
#
_entry.id   484fb269e267478bda5707aefb84c56a
#
_cell.length_a   1.000
_cell.length_b   1.000
_cell.length_c   1.000
_cell.angle_alpha   90.00
_cell.angle_beta   90.00
_cell.angle_gamma   90.00
#
_symmetry.space_group_name_H-M   'P 1'
#
loop_
_entity.id
_entity.type
_entity.pdbx_description
1 polymer ?
#
loop_
_entity_poly.entity_id
_entity_poly.type
_entity_poly.pdbx_seq_one_letter_code
_entity_poly.pdbx_strand_id
1 'polypeptide(L)'
;MKGINIFLADGFEDVEALAVNDVLRRGGIDVNVISIYDENQVTSSHGITILADMMLEDADLGAKGTTERDVMIFPGGMPGTKNLAACEPLMEAMRVHYAAGGTVAAICAAPGLVVSRLDSLDGLEFTCFDSFETLLQAKGAVFTPKPAVHSGRIITGRSAGHAVSFALEILRLLDPSKVEEVRHAMYLKTI
;
A
#
# COMPACT_ATOMS: atom_id res chain seq x y z
N MET A 1 -3.64 -8.65 10.75
CA MET A 1 -2.88 -9.43 9.77
C MET A 1 -1.40 -9.23 10.02
N LYS A 2 -0.59 -10.26 9.85
CA LYS A 2 0.86 -10.20 10.04
C LYS A 2 1.63 -10.15 8.74
N GLY A 3 2.88 -9.65 8.80
CA GLY A 3 3.79 -9.56 7.65
C GLY A 3 3.52 -8.37 6.74
N ILE A 4 4.15 -8.40 5.57
CA ILE A 4 4.08 -7.34 4.57
C ILE A 4 3.29 -7.87 3.39
N ASN A 5 2.12 -7.28 3.12
CA ASN A 5 1.14 -7.84 2.21
C ASN A 5 0.69 -6.79 1.20
N ILE A 6 0.89 -7.05 -0.09
CA ILE A 6 0.41 -6.23 -1.21
C ILE A 6 -0.86 -6.88 -1.75
N PHE A 7 -1.98 -6.17 -1.71
CA PHE A 7 -3.27 -6.64 -2.21
C PHE A 7 -3.50 -6.19 -3.64
N LEU A 8 -3.83 -7.14 -4.51
CA LEU A 8 -4.06 -6.90 -5.92
C LEU A 8 -5.48 -7.26 -6.33
N ALA A 9 -6.02 -6.42 -7.21
CA ALA A 9 -7.26 -6.66 -7.95
C ALA A 9 -7.05 -6.30 -9.41
N ASP A 10 -7.83 -6.89 -10.31
CA ASP A 10 -7.79 -6.58 -11.74
C ASP A 10 -7.89 -5.08 -12.00
N GLY A 11 -6.99 -4.58 -12.83
CA GLY A 11 -6.83 -3.16 -13.10
C GLY A 11 -5.93 -2.44 -12.09
N PHE A 12 -5.09 -3.16 -11.32
CA PHE A 12 -4.04 -2.53 -10.52
C PHE A 12 -3.03 -1.79 -11.42
N GLU A 13 -2.34 -0.80 -10.88
CA GLU A 13 -1.31 -0.07 -11.62
C GLU A 13 0.04 -0.80 -11.49
N ASP A 14 0.66 -1.09 -12.63
CA ASP A 14 1.84 -1.95 -12.75
C ASP A 14 3.03 -1.44 -11.96
N VAL A 15 3.39 -0.16 -12.19
CA VAL A 15 4.59 0.44 -11.59
C VAL A 15 4.41 0.56 -10.07
N GLU A 16 3.21 0.88 -9.60
CA GLU A 16 2.93 1.07 -8.18
C GLU A 16 3.03 -0.23 -7.39
N ALA A 17 2.48 -1.32 -7.95
CA ALA A 17 2.56 -2.63 -7.31
C ALA A 17 3.96 -3.24 -7.38
N LEU A 18 4.55 -3.28 -8.59
CA LEU A 18 5.79 -4.00 -8.82
C LEU A 18 7.01 -3.26 -8.29
N ALA A 19 7.04 -1.91 -8.32
CA ALA A 19 8.13 -1.15 -7.71
C ALA A 19 8.16 -1.33 -6.18
N VAL A 20 7.00 -1.39 -5.53
CA VAL A 20 6.94 -1.66 -4.08
C VAL A 20 7.49 -3.05 -3.78
N ASN A 21 7.04 -4.07 -4.51
CA ASN A 21 7.55 -5.42 -4.36
C ASN A 21 9.07 -5.51 -4.58
N ASP A 22 9.59 -4.89 -5.65
CA ASP A 22 11.02 -4.90 -5.99
C ASP A 22 11.88 -4.22 -4.91
N VAL A 23 11.50 -3.01 -4.50
CA VAL A 23 12.24 -2.22 -3.48
C VAL A 23 12.31 -2.96 -2.15
N LEU A 24 11.18 -3.53 -1.70
CA LEU A 24 11.13 -4.23 -0.42
C LEU A 24 11.93 -5.53 -0.46
N ARG A 25 11.81 -6.32 -1.52
CA ARG A 25 12.59 -7.56 -1.69
C ARG A 25 14.09 -7.27 -1.85
N ARG A 26 14.50 -6.17 -2.49
CA ARG A 26 15.91 -5.71 -2.49
C ARG A 26 16.40 -5.37 -1.09
N GLY A 27 15.54 -4.84 -0.24
CA GLY A 27 15.82 -4.58 1.17
C GLY A 27 15.86 -5.84 2.04
N GLY A 28 15.65 -7.03 1.46
CA GLY A 28 15.61 -8.30 2.19
C GLY A 28 14.31 -8.51 2.98
N ILE A 29 13.25 -7.80 2.63
CA ILE A 29 11.93 -7.93 3.25
C ILE A 29 11.12 -9.01 2.52
N ASP A 30 10.59 -9.97 3.26
CA ASP A 30 9.63 -10.93 2.74
C ASP A 30 8.28 -10.23 2.50
N VAL A 31 7.80 -10.31 1.27
CA VAL A 31 6.56 -9.67 0.82
C VAL A 31 5.64 -10.72 0.22
N ASN A 32 4.40 -10.75 0.67
CA ASN A 32 3.34 -11.54 0.05
C ASN A 32 2.55 -10.67 -0.92
N VAL A 33 2.35 -11.15 -2.13
CA VAL A 33 1.42 -10.58 -3.11
C VAL A 33 0.13 -11.39 -3.04
N ILE A 34 -0.99 -10.74 -2.76
CA ILE A 34 -2.26 -11.39 -2.46
C ILE A 34 -3.31 -10.97 -3.50
N SER A 35 -3.90 -11.96 -4.21
CA SER A 35 -5.08 -11.76 -5.04
C SER A 35 -6.32 -11.67 -4.17
N ILE A 36 -7.22 -10.71 -4.44
CA ILE A 36 -8.53 -10.66 -3.73
C ILE A 36 -9.56 -11.65 -4.28
N TYR A 37 -9.21 -12.40 -5.31
CA TYR A 37 -10.08 -13.37 -5.99
C TYR A 37 -9.81 -14.81 -5.51
N ASP A 38 -10.63 -15.74 -5.98
CA ASP A 38 -10.49 -17.18 -5.82
C ASP A 38 -9.50 -17.82 -6.81
N GLU A 39 -8.72 -16.98 -7.49
CA GLU A 39 -7.62 -17.34 -8.39
C GLU A 39 -6.40 -16.46 -8.12
N ASN A 40 -5.20 -16.98 -8.37
CA ASN A 40 -3.97 -16.26 -8.12
C ASN A 40 -3.53 -15.38 -9.32
N GLN A 41 -4.20 -15.45 -10.47
CA GLN A 41 -3.93 -14.59 -11.62
C GLN A 41 -4.62 -13.25 -11.43
N VAL A 42 -3.86 -12.16 -11.58
CA VAL A 42 -4.38 -10.79 -11.53
C VAL A 42 -3.82 -10.01 -12.70
N THR A 43 -4.67 -9.31 -13.42
CA THR A 43 -4.28 -8.54 -14.61
C THR A 43 -4.29 -7.04 -14.31
N SER A 44 -3.19 -6.37 -14.63
CA SER A 44 -3.01 -4.94 -14.41
C SER A 44 -3.86 -4.07 -15.36
N SER A 45 -3.90 -2.77 -15.09
CA SER A 45 -4.56 -1.77 -15.95
C SER A 45 -3.95 -1.65 -17.35
N HIS A 46 -2.73 -2.13 -17.56
CA HIS A 46 -2.03 -2.12 -18.85
C HIS A 46 -1.87 -3.52 -19.45
N GLY A 47 -2.63 -4.50 -18.96
CA GLY A 47 -2.72 -5.84 -19.55
C GLY A 47 -1.58 -6.80 -19.18
N ILE A 48 -0.82 -6.51 -18.14
CA ILE A 48 0.20 -7.43 -17.59
C ILE A 48 -0.48 -8.36 -16.58
N THR A 49 -0.46 -9.65 -16.85
CA THR A 49 -0.96 -10.65 -15.88
C THR A 49 0.20 -11.17 -15.03
N ILE A 50 0.00 -11.16 -13.73
CA ILE A 50 0.94 -11.72 -12.76
C ILE A 50 0.28 -12.84 -11.95
N LEU A 51 1.11 -13.69 -11.34
CA LEU A 51 0.68 -14.67 -10.35
C LEU A 51 0.94 -14.11 -8.96
N ALA A 52 -0.12 -13.97 -8.17
CA ALA A 52 -0.01 -13.68 -6.75
C ALA A 52 0.56 -14.89 -5.99
N ASP A 53 1.21 -14.63 -4.85
CA ASP A 53 1.77 -15.67 -4.00
C ASP A 53 0.67 -16.50 -3.31
N MET A 54 -0.50 -15.89 -3.04
CA MET A 54 -1.68 -16.52 -2.43
C MET A 54 -2.98 -15.79 -2.77
N MET A 55 -4.11 -16.40 -2.45
CA MET A 55 -5.44 -15.81 -2.52
C MET A 55 -5.84 -15.23 -1.16
N LEU A 56 -6.77 -14.28 -1.16
CA LEU A 56 -7.25 -13.64 0.08
C LEU A 56 -7.89 -14.65 1.06
N GLU A 57 -8.56 -15.67 0.54
CA GLU A 57 -9.18 -16.72 1.34
C GLU A 57 -8.18 -17.59 2.10
N ASP A 58 -6.94 -17.72 1.58
CA ASP A 58 -5.85 -18.48 2.21
C ASP A 58 -5.06 -17.63 3.22
N ALA A 59 -5.27 -16.32 3.23
CA ALA A 59 -4.52 -15.40 4.08
C ALA A 59 -5.07 -15.35 5.50
N ASP A 60 -4.19 -15.37 6.51
CA ASP A 60 -4.60 -15.12 7.90
C ASP A 60 -4.90 -13.62 8.10
N LEU A 61 -6.17 -13.27 8.03
CA LEU A 61 -6.67 -11.90 8.25
C LEU A 61 -6.74 -11.51 9.74
N GLY A 62 -6.39 -12.42 10.65
CA GLY A 62 -6.39 -12.15 12.08
C GLY A 62 -5.38 -11.08 12.49
N ALA A 63 -5.74 -10.25 13.47
CA ALA A 63 -4.91 -9.14 13.93
C ALA A 63 -4.20 -9.40 15.28
N LYS A 64 -4.24 -10.62 15.78
CA LYS A 64 -3.59 -10.95 17.07
C LYS A 64 -2.08 -10.78 17.00
N GLY A 65 -1.54 -9.88 17.82
CA GLY A 65 -0.11 -9.59 17.89
C GLY A 65 0.43 -8.81 16.69
N THR A 66 -0.45 -8.12 15.95
CA THR A 66 -0.08 -7.15 14.92
C THR A 66 0.69 -5.97 15.54
N THR A 67 1.70 -5.51 14.85
CA THR A 67 2.57 -4.38 15.23
C THR A 67 2.63 -3.37 14.07
N GLU A 68 3.22 -2.21 14.31
CA GLU A 68 3.45 -1.21 13.26
C GLU A 68 4.32 -1.69 12.09
N ARG A 69 5.09 -2.77 12.29
CA ARG A 69 5.91 -3.40 11.25
C ARG A 69 5.15 -4.40 10.38
N ASP A 70 3.90 -4.70 10.72
CA ASP A 70 3.00 -5.46 9.88
C ASP A 70 2.26 -4.46 8.98
N VAL A 71 2.37 -4.60 7.66
CA VAL A 71 1.91 -3.58 6.70
C VAL A 71 0.95 -4.16 5.67
N MET A 72 -0.21 -3.56 5.53
CA MET A 72 -1.14 -3.80 4.43
C MET A 72 -0.93 -2.72 3.35
N ILE A 73 -0.63 -3.13 2.11
CA ILE A 73 -0.22 -2.26 1.01
C ILE A 73 -1.23 -2.32 -0.12
N PHE A 74 -1.69 -1.16 -0.56
CA PHE A 74 -2.73 -1.00 -1.57
C PHE A 74 -2.20 -0.15 -2.74
N PRO A 75 -1.88 -0.74 -3.90
CA PRO A 75 -1.56 0.02 -5.11
C PRO A 75 -2.81 0.72 -5.66
N GLY A 76 -2.57 1.69 -6.55
CA GLY A 76 -3.62 2.34 -7.30
C GLY A 76 -3.99 1.59 -8.58
N GLY A 77 -4.37 2.36 -9.60
CA GLY A 77 -4.93 1.85 -10.85
C GLY A 77 -6.46 1.78 -10.81
N MET A 78 -7.05 1.93 -12.00
CA MET A 78 -8.50 1.78 -12.18
C MET A 78 -8.78 0.73 -13.26
N PRO A 79 -9.67 -0.24 -12.97
CA PRO A 79 -10.61 -0.32 -11.84
C PRO A 79 -10.04 -0.96 -10.56
N GLY A 80 -8.77 -1.36 -10.51
CA GLY A 80 -8.17 -2.12 -9.41
C GLY A 80 -8.47 -1.55 -8.02
N THR A 81 -8.25 -0.25 -7.81
CA THR A 81 -8.53 0.40 -6.52
C THR A 81 -10.01 0.34 -6.13
N LYS A 82 -10.92 0.44 -7.11
CA LYS A 82 -12.37 0.28 -6.85
C LYS A 82 -12.71 -1.15 -6.43
N ASN A 83 -12.10 -2.13 -7.08
CA ASN A 83 -12.28 -3.55 -6.76
C ASN A 83 -11.75 -3.86 -5.34
N LEU A 84 -10.56 -3.33 -4.98
CA LEU A 84 -10.03 -3.43 -3.61
C LEU A 84 -10.99 -2.81 -2.59
N ALA A 85 -11.47 -1.59 -2.83
CA ALA A 85 -12.38 -0.88 -1.93
C ALA A 85 -13.76 -1.53 -1.81
N ALA A 86 -14.19 -2.30 -2.81
CA ALA A 86 -15.45 -3.05 -2.81
C ALA A 86 -15.33 -4.42 -2.12
N CYS A 87 -14.12 -4.91 -1.88
CA CYS A 87 -13.89 -6.18 -1.16
C CYS A 87 -14.09 -5.96 0.35
N GLU A 88 -15.32 -6.10 0.83
CA GLU A 88 -15.64 -5.86 2.24
C GLU A 88 -14.85 -6.72 3.24
N PRO A 89 -14.56 -8.02 2.98
CA PRO A 89 -13.68 -8.79 3.87
C PRO A 89 -12.29 -8.17 4.03
N LEU A 90 -11.70 -7.64 2.95
CA LEU A 90 -10.41 -6.96 2.97
C LEU A 90 -10.50 -5.61 3.71
N MET A 91 -11.56 -4.84 3.48
CA MET A 91 -11.76 -3.55 4.16
C MET A 91 -11.97 -3.73 5.67
N GLU A 92 -12.70 -4.76 6.08
CA GLU A 92 -12.82 -5.10 7.51
C GLU A 92 -11.49 -5.53 8.11
N ALA A 93 -10.75 -6.42 7.42
CA ALA A 93 -9.42 -6.82 7.84
C ALA A 93 -8.46 -5.63 8.00
N MET A 94 -8.52 -4.65 7.10
CA MET A 94 -7.73 -3.42 7.19
C MET A 94 -8.10 -2.59 8.43
N ARG A 95 -9.39 -2.39 8.71
CA ARG A 95 -9.84 -1.67 9.92
C ARG A 95 -9.35 -2.34 11.20
N VAL A 96 -9.54 -3.66 11.29
CA VAL A 96 -9.09 -4.46 12.44
C VAL A 96 -7.57 -4.45 12.57
N HIS A 97 -6.84 -4.56 11.46
CA HIS A 97 -5.37 -4.46 11.40
C HIS A 97 -4.87 -3.10 11.94
N TYR A 98 -5.43 -2.01 11.43
CA TYR A 98 -5.06 -0.66 11.86
C TYR A 98 -5.40 -0.41 13.34
N ALA A 99 -6.57 -0.84 13.79
CA ALA A 99 -6.98 -0.74 15.20
C ALA A 99 -6.08 -1.54 16.15
N ALA A 100 -5.54 -2.67 15.69
CA ALA A 100 -4.61 -3.53 16.44
C ALA A 100 -3.15 -3.02 16.45
N GLY A 101 -2.85 -1.91 15.80
CA GLY A 101 -1.52 -1.31 15.77
C GLY A 101 -0.72 -1.53 14.49
N GLY A 102 -1.31 -2.13 13.46
CA GLY A 102 -0.70 -2.33 12.14
C GLY A 102 -0.63 -1.04 11.31
N THR A 103 0.19 -1.06 10.27
CA THR A 103 0.38 0.05 9.33
C THR A 103 -0.40 -0.20 8.05
N VAL A 104 -0.98 0.85 7.49
CA VAL A 104 -1.64 0.84 6.18
C VAL A 104 -0.87 1.75 5.22
N ALA A 105 -0.47 1.21 4.08
CA ALA A 105 0.23 1.93 3.03
C ALA A 105 -0.60 1.94 1.74
N ALA A 106 -0.75 3.09 1.09
CA ALA A 106 -1.56 3.21 -0.12
C ALA A 106 -1.01 4.29 -1.06
N ILE A 107 -1.12 4.09 -2.37
CA ILE A 107 -0.60 5.03 -3.36
C ILE A 107 -1.68 5.40 -4.39
N CYS A 108 -1.53 6.57 -5.01
CA CYS A 108 -2.36 7.05 -6.13
C CYS A 108 -3.81 7.28 -5.70
N ALA A 109 -4.76 6.53 -6.27
CA ALA A 109 -6.18 6.59 -5.90
C ALA A 109 -6.51 5.84 -4.60
N ALA A 110 -5.66 4.90 -4.19
CA ALA A 110 -5.93 4.03 -3.04
C ALA A 110 -5.99 4.77 -1.68
N PRO A 111 -5.23 5.83 -1.41
CA PRO A 111 -5.47 6.62 -0.21
C PRO A 111 -6.94 7.10 -0.13
N GLY A 112 -7.46 7.63 -1.25
CA GLY A 112 -8.84 8.15 -1.30
C GLY A 112 -9.91 7.09 -1.17
N LEU A 113 -9.78 5.94 -1.86
CA LEU A 113 -10.84 4.94 -1.92
C LEU A 113 -10.74 3.86 -0.84
N VAL A 114 -9.51 3.55 -0.40
CA VAL A 114 -9.23 2.47 0.57
C VAL A 114 -8.98 3.04 1.96
N VAL A 115 -7.97 3.93 2.12
CA VAL A 115 -7.61 4.47 3.45
C VAL A 115 -8.74 5.29 4.06
N SER A 116 -9.52 6.00 3.25
CA SER A 116 -10.72 6.72 3.72
C SER A 116 -11.80 5.82 4.34
N ARG A 117 -11.69 4.49 4.20
CA ARG A 117 -12.58 3.52 4.88
C ARG A 117 -12.23 3.32 6.36
N LEU A 118 -11.11 3.87 6.84
CA LEU A 118 -10.80 3.98 8.27
C LEU A 118 -11.73 5.00 8.95
N ASP A 119 -11.98 4.82 10.25
CA ASP A 119 -12.96 5.64 10.98
C ASP A 119 -12.52 7.10 11.12
N SER A 120 -11.25 7.33 11.45
CA SER A 120 -10.67 8.67 11.61
C SER A 120 -9.23 8.70 11.10
N LEU A 121 -8.86 9.82 10.51
CA LEU A 121 -7.50 10.15 10.08
C LEU A 121 -7.08 11.53 10.64
N ASP A 122 -7.70 11.94 11.74
CA ASP A 122 -7.61 13.29 12.29
C ASP A 122 -6.15 13.70 12.55
N GLY A 123 -5.76 14.83 11.94
CA GLY A 123 -4.43 15.40 12.04
C GLY A 123 -3.31 14.66 11.31
N LEU A 124 -3.59 13.52 10.64
CA LEU A 124 -2.58 12.82 9.85
C LEU A 124 -2.31 13.53 8.52
N GLU A 125 -1.05 13.67 8.17
CA GLU A 125 -0.65 14.13 6.83
C GLU A 125 -0.78 13.00 5.81
N PHE A 126 -1.17 13.35 4.57
CA PHE A 126 -1.24 12.39 3.48
C PHE A 126 -0.95 13.03 2.12
N THR A 127 -0.65 12.19 1.13
CA THR A 127 -0.66 12.53 -0.30
C THR A 127 -1.47 11.48 -1.06
N CYS A 128 -1.98 11.84 -2.24
CA CYS A 128 -2.69 10.93 -3.12
C CYS A 128 -2.70 11.48 -4.56
N PHE A 129 -3.26 10.73 -5.50
CA PHE A 129 -3.53 11.21 -6.84
C PHE A 129 -4.59 12.33 -6.82
N ASP A 130 -4.48 13.26 -7.75
CA ASP A 130 -5.38 14.42 -7.85
C ASP A 130 -6.87 14.01 -7.88
N SER A 131 -7.71 14.80 -7.23
CA SER A 131 -9.16 14.60 -7.09
C SER A 131 -9.61 13.54 -6.08
N PHE A 132 -8.68 12.90 -5.36
CA PHE A 132 -9.02 11.96 -4.29
C PHE A 132 -8.83 12.54 -2.87
N GLU A 133 -8.33 13.77 -2.77
CA GLU A 133 -7.96 14.43 -1.50
C GLU A 133 -9.17 14.61 -0.57
N THR A 134 -10.31 14.98 -1.13
CA THR A 134 -11.51 15.33 -0.36
C THR A 134 -12.03 14.18 0.49
N LEU A 135 -11.79 12.93 0.07
CA LEU A 135 -12.25 11.75 0.81
C LEU A 135 -11.49 11.56 2.13
N LEU A 136 -10.18 11.87 2.15
CA LEU A 136 -9.37 11.80 3.38
C LEU A 136 -9.52 13.08 4.21
N GLN A 137 -9.63 14.25 3.57
CA GLN A 137 -9.89 15.51 4.27
C GLN A 137 -11.22 15.46 5.05
N ALA A 138 -12.23 14.79 4.52
CA ALA A 138 -13.48 14.54 5.23
C ALA A 138 -13.32 13.67 6.49
N LYS A 139 -12.19 12.97 6.64
CA LYS A 139 -11.80 12.18 7.82
C LYS A 139 -10.80 12.92 8.74
N GLY A 140 -10.59 14.22 8.52
CA GLY A 140 -9.70 15.06 9.31
C GLY A 140 -8.23 15.06 8.88
N ALA A 141 -7.86 14.37 7.79
CA ALA A 141 -6.50 14.33 7.31
C ALA A 141 -6.07 15.60 6.56
N VAL A 142 -4.78 15.91 6.58
CA VAL A 142 -4.17 17.12 5.99
C VAL A 142 -3.40 16.73 4.72
N PHE A 143 -3.83 17.27 3.58
CA PHE A 143 -3.17 17.01 2.30
C PHE A 143 -1.81 17.71 2.21
N THR A 144 -0.78 16.97 1.75
CA THR A 144 0.58 17.45 1.54
C THR A 144 1.06 17.02 0.15
N PRO A 145 1.42 17.95 -0.75
CA PRO A 145 1.80 17.61 -2.14
C PRO A 145 3.24 17.09 -2.23
N LYS A 146 3.56 16.04 -1.49
CA LYS A 146 4.87 15.36 -1.49
C LYS A 146 4.82 14.08 -2.33
N PRO A 147 5.95 13.57 -2.82
CA PRO A 147 6.04 12.26 -3.50
C PRO A 147 5.50 11.11 -2.65
N ALA A 148 5.84 11.08 -1.38
CA ALA A 148 5.34 10.16 -0.37
C ALA A 148 5.28 10.84 1.00
N VAL A 149 4.38 10.38 1.85
CA VAL A 149 4.17 10.89 3.21
C VAL A 149 4.03 9.72 4.16
N HIS A 150 4.79 9.74 5.26
CA HIS A 150 4.64 8.83 6.38
C HIS A 150 4.15 9.64 7.59
N SER A 151 2.95 9.36 8.06
CA SER A 151 2.33 10.04 9.19
C SER A 151 1.65 9.03 10.11
N GLY A 152 2.15 8.91 11.32
CA GLY A 152 1.71 7.87 12.25
C GLY A 152 1.90 6.46 11.64
N ARG A 153 0.82 5.70 11.55
CA ARG A 153 0.80 4.36 10.94
C ARG A 153 0.13 4.36 9.55
N ILE A 154 0.16 5.50 8.87
CA ILE A 154 -0.31 5.65 7.50
C ILE A 154 0.87 6.09 6.62
N ILE A 155 1.11 5.36 5.54
CA ILE A 155 2.10 5.73 4.53
C ILE A 155 1.35 5.93 3.21
N THR A 156 1.49 7.09 2.60
CA THR A 156 0.83 7.38 1.32
C THR A 156 1.81 7.78 0.24
N GLY A 157 1.50 7.43 -1.01
CA GLY A 157 2.24 7.82 -2.20
C GLY A 157 1.36 8.58 -3.19
N ARG A 158 1.97 9.49 -3.99
CA ARG A 158 1.19 10.36 -4.86
C ARG A 158 0.67 9.65 -6.12
N SER A 159 1.54 8.99 -6.85
CA SER A 159 1.19 8.29 -8.10
C SER A 159 2.33 7.42 -8.62
N ALA A 160 2.15 6.76 -9.75
CA ALA A 160 3.12 5.85 -10.37
C ALA A 160 4.54 6.45 -10.49
N GLY A 161 4.67 7.72 -10.86
CA GLY A 161 5.98 8.41 -10.92
C GLY A 161 6.70 8.52 -9.57
N HIS A 162 6.02 8.23 -8.46
CA HIS A 162 6.54 8.30 -7.10
C HIS A 162 6.54 6.93 -6.38
N ALA A 163 6.27 5.84 -7.12
CA ALA A 163 6.15 4.49 -6.55
C ALA A 163 7.42 4.06 -5.79
N VAL A 164 8.61 4.37 -6.33
CA VAL A 164 9.88 4.08 -5.64
C VAL A 164 10.03 4.91 -4.36
N SER A 165 9.66 6.19 -4.36
CA SER A 165 9.70 7.03 -3.16
C SER A 165 8.77 6.49 -2.07
N PHE A 166 7.57 6.08 -2.45
CA PHE A 166 6.60 5.44 -1.56
C PHE A 166 7.13 4.13 -0.97
N ALA A 167 7.70 3.27 -1.81
CA ALA A 167 8.30 2.00 -1.39
C ALA A 167 9.48 2.21 -0.40
N LEU A 168 10.31 3.23 -0.63
CA LEU A 168 11.41 3.58 0.28
C LEU A 168 10.94 4.09 1.64
N GLU A 169 9.77 4.76 1.73
CA GLU A 169 9.17 5.11 3.04
C GLU A 169 8.69 3.86 3.79
N ILE A 170 8.13 2.87 3.09
CA ILE A 170 7.78 1.58 3.71
C ILE A 170 9.05 0.85 4.18
N LEU A 171 10.08 0.79 3.33
CA LEU A 171 11.36 0.19 3.69
C LEU A 171 11.99 0.88 4.90
N ARG A 172 11.91 2.22 4.99
CA ARG A 172 12.42 2.99 6.13
C ARG A 172 11.73 2.63 7.45
N LEU A 173 10.41 2.36 7.43
CA LEU A 173 9.70 1.84 8.60
C LEU A 173 10.21 0.45 9.00
N LEU A 174 10.45 -0.42 8.02
CA LEU A 174 10.77 -1.84 8.25
C LEU A 174 12.24 -2.04 8.59
N ASP A 175 13.15 -1.45 7.82
CA ASP A 175 14.60 -1.49 8.03
C ASP A 175 15.26 -0.22 7.48
N PRO A 176 15.42 0.83 8.29
CA PRO A 176 16.04 2.08 7.86
C PRO A 176 17.49 1.92 7.40
N SER A 177 18.21 0.88 7.86
CA SER A 177 19.59 0.63 7.48
C SER A 177 19.75 0.18 6.01
N LYS A 178 18.69 -0.39 5.43
CA LYS A 178 18.66 -0.87 4.05
C LYS A 178 18.32 0.20 3.01
N VAL A 179 17.81 1.34 3.42
CA VAL A 179 17.31 2.37 2.49
C VAL A 179 18.42 2.86 1.56
N GLU A 180 19.60 3.22 2.08
CA GLU A 180 20.67 3.75 1.24
C GLU A 180 21.33 2.65 0.39
N GLU A 181 21.40 1.41 0.87
CA GLU A 181 21.87 0.26 0.08
C GLU A 181 20.98 0.05 -1.15
N VAL A 182 19.66 0.03 -0.96
CA VAL A 182 18.69 -0.12 -2.06
C VAL A 182 18.72 1.07 -3.00
N ARG A 183 18.77 2.31 -2.48
CA ARG A 183 18.92 3.52 -3.31
C ARG A 183 20.14 3.44 -4.21
N HIS A 184 21.28 3.05 -3.65
CA HIS A 184 22.53 2.90 -4.43
C HIS A 184 22.41 1.81 -5.50
N ALA A 185 21.89 0.62 -5.14
CA ALA A 185 21.69 -0.49 -6.07
C ALA A 185 20.76 -0.16 -7.23
N MET A 186 19.77 0.72 -7.02
CA MET A 186 18.83 1.21 -8.04
C MET A 186 19.33 2.45 -8.77
N TYR A 187 20.54 2.94 -8.51
CA TYR A 187 21.09 4.18 -9.08
C TYR A 187 20.19 5.42 -8.88
N LEU A 188 19.46 5.45 -7.77
CA LEU A 188 18.64 6.61 -7.41
C LEU A 188 19.55 7.74 -6.96
N LYS A 189 19.58 8.84 -7.72
CA LYS A 189 20.34 10.04 -7.33
C LYS A 189 19.80 10.60 -6.02
N THR A 190 20.71 11.06 -5.16
CA THR A 190 20.33 11.91 -4.03
C THR A 190 19.81 13.23 -4.63
N ILE A 191 18.54 13.49 -4.43
CA ILE A 191 17.91 14.76 -4.79
C ILE A 191 18.12 15.72 -3.61
#